data_3c46d4c5a7a4d8a5738c02dac2cd7867
#
_entry.id   3c46d4c5a7a4d8a5738c02dac2cd7867
#
_cell.length_a   1.000
_cell.length_b   1.000
_cell.length_c   1.000
_cell.angle_alpha   90.00
_cell.angle_beta   90.00
_cell.angle_gamma   90.00
#
_symmetry.space_group_name_H-M   'P 1'
#
loop_
_entity.id
_entity.type
_entity.pdbx_description
1 polymer ?
#
loop_
_entity_poly.entity_id
_entity_poly.type
_entity_poly.pdbx_seq_one_letter_code
_entity_poly.pdbx_strand_id
1 'polypeptide(L)'
;DIEKLTATELARYRAYLHQQQQPSAVMPVFQFLALHQPTGCDVELADGVVGYLAETLNLSDKLARPLTHLSGGEWQRVRIAAVCLQVWPTLNPQASLLLLDEPMNSLDISQQAAVDQLLGQLTQLGISVIVSAHDLNHTQRHAQQVWMLKAGVVSQQGAARDVMTVQNLSTLFEIDFRELESEGQRWFVYQS
;
A
#
# COMPACT_ATOMS: atom_id res chain seq x y z
N ASP A 1 -1.62 -19.70 12.67
CA ASP A 1 -0.19 -20.01 12.52
C ASP A 1 0.12 -20.14 11.02
N ILE A 2 0.84 -19.15 10.47
CA ILE A 2 1.12 -19.05 9.02
C ILE A 2 2.03 -20.19 8.52
N GLU A 3 2.82 -20.80 9.39
CA GLU A 3 3.71 -21.91 9.03
C GLU A 3 2.94 -23.19 8.65
N LYS A 4 1.67 -23.27 9.04
CA LYS A 4 0.78 -24.41 8.75
C LYS A 4 -0.04 -24.24 7.47
N LEU A 5 0.02 -23.05 6.86
CA LEU A 5 -0.74 -22.74 5.65
C LEU A 5 0.12 -22.97 4.40
N THR A 6 -0.46 -23.60 3.41
CA THR A 6 0.13 -23.63 2.07
C THR A 6 0.11 -22.23 1.43
N ALA A 7 0.93 -22.00 0.41
CA ALA A 7 0.94 -20.74 -0.31
C ALA A 7 -0.44 -20.38 -0.89
N THR A 8 -1.18 -21.39 -1.38
CA THR A 8 -2.54 -21.23 -1.93
C THR A 8 -3.55 -20.83 -0.84
N GLU A 9 -3.46 -21.44 0.34
CA GLU A 9 -4.31 -21.07 1.47
C GLU A 9 -3.98 -19.67 1.96
N LEU A 10 -2.69 -19.34 2.08
CA LEU A 10 -2.25 -18.02 2.53
C LEU A 10 -2.71 -16.91 1.58
N ALA A 11 -2.72 -17.16 0.26
CA ALA A 11 -3.18 -16.21 -0.74
C ALA A 11 -4.68 -15.83 -0.60
N ARG A 12 -5.49 -16.65 0.10
CA ARG A 12 -6.89 -16.31 0.41
C ARG A 12 -7.02 -15.26 1.50
N TYR A 13 -6.05 -15.17 2.38
CA TYR A 13 -6.09 -14.28 3.55
C TYR A 13 -5.34 -12.98 3.36
N ARG A 14 -4.37 -12.95 2.43
CA ARG A 14 -3.51 -11.78 2.24
C ARG A 14 -3.15 -11.52 0.78
N ALA A 15 -2.89 -10.25 0.46
CA ALA A 15 -2.17 -9.85 -0.74
C ALA A 15 -0.85 -9.16 -0.37
N TYR A 16 0.10 -9.18 -1.30
CA TYR A 16 1.42 -8.58 -1.12
C TYR A 16 1.88 -7.85 -2.38
N LEU A 17 2.17 -6.57 -2.22
CA LEU A 17 2.83 -5.74 -3.23
C LEU A 17 4.34 -5.75 -2.99
N HIS A 18 5.08 -6.42 -3.87
CA HIS A 18 6.54 -6.38 -3.85
C HIS A 18 7.10 -4.99 -4.20
N GLN A 19 8.26 -4.66 -3.66
CA GLN A 19 9.06 -3.55 -4.14
C GLN A 19 9.39 -3.76 -5.63
N GLN A 20 9.35 -2.71 -6.40
CA GLN A 20 9.60 -2.58 -7.84
C GLN A 20 9.64 -3.90 -8.68
N GLN A 21 8.61 -4.10 -9.49
CA GLN A 21 8.61 -5.04 -10.58
C GLN A 21 8.40 -4.30 -11.89
N GLN A 22 9.18 -4.61 -12.90
CA GLN A 22 8.88 -4.15 -14.25
C GLN A 22 7.82 -5.04 -14.89
N PRO A 23 6.96 -4.50 -15.79
CA PRO A 23 6.00 -5.32 -16.50
C PRO A 23 6.73 -6.33 -17.37
N SER A 24 6.51 -7.62 -17.10
CA SER A 24 7.16 -8.73 -17.81
C SER A 24 6.32 -9.31 -18.96
N ALA A 25 5.06 -8.88 -19.09
CA ALA A 25 4.13 -9.43 -20.05
C ALA A 25 3.54 -8.36 -20.98
N VAL A 26 3.37 -8.72 -22.24
CA VAL A 26 2.67 -7.88 -23.23
C VAL A 26 1.19 -8.23 -23.17
N MET A 27 0.48 -7.63 -22.20
CA MET A 27 -0.98 -7.75 -22.07
C MET A 27 -1.57 -6.40 -21.70
N PRO A 28 -2.84 -6.14 -21.98
CA PRO A 28 -3.51 -4.93 -21.50
C PRO A 28 -3.78 -4.96 -20.01
N VAL A 29 -3.92 -3.76 -19.40
CA VAL A 29 -4.17 -3.58 -17.95
C VAL A 29 -5.38 -4.39 -17.49
N PHE A 30 -6.49 -4.37 -18.23
CA PHE A 30 -7.70 -5.11 -17.80
C PHE A 30 -7.45 -6.62 -17.68
N GLN A 31 -6.63 -7.21 -18.57
CA GLN A 31 -6.26 -8.64 -18.46
C GLN A 31 -5.38 -8.90 -17.25
N PHE A 32 -4.42 -8.00 -16.97
CA PHE A 32 -3.59 -8.11 -15.77
C PHE A 32 -4.44 -8.06 -14.50
N LEU A 33 -5.39 -7.14 -14.41
CA LEU A 33 -6.31 -7.07 -13.28
C LEU A 33 -7.19 -8.33 -13.17
N ALA A 34 -7.68 -8.87 -14.28
CA ALA A 34 -8.45 -10.11 -14.30
C ALA A 34 -7.67 -11.32 -13.73
N LEU A 35 -6.35 -11.38 -13.96
CA LEU A 35 -5.49 -12.42 -13.38
C LEU A 35 -5.34 -12.31 -11.85
N HIS A 36 -5.66 -11.14 -11.28
CA HIS A 36 -5.57 -10.87 -9.84
C HIS A 36 -6.93 -10.94 -9.13
N GLN A 37 -7.99 -11.26 -9.84
CA GLN A 37 -9.30 -11.49 -9.22
C GLN A 37 -9.28 -12.73 -8.33
N PRO A 38 -9.94 -12.70 -7.16
CA PRO A 38 -10.08 -13.88 -6.31
C PRO A 38 -10.77 -15.03 -7.05
N THR A 39 -10.26 -16.25 -6.87
CA THR A 39 -10.81 -17.43 -7.54
C THR A 39 -12.26 -17.67 -7.12
N GLY A 40 -13.17 -17.77 -8.10
CA GLY A 40 -14.59 -18.06 -7.89
C GLY A 40 -15.41 -16.85 -7.43
N CYS A 41 -14.87 -15.62 -7.52
CA CYS A 41 -15.68 -14.42 -7.29
C CYS A 41 -16.69 -14.20 -8.42
N ASP A 42 -17.73 -13.47 -8.10
CA ASP A 42 -18.73 -13.03 -9.08
C ASP A 42 -18.12 -12.04 -10.08
N VAL A 43 -18.30 -12.29 -11.38
CA VAL A 43 -17.67 -11.51 -12.45
C VAL A 43 -18.22 -10.08 -12.51
N GLU A 44 -19.54 -9.90 -12.34
CA GLU A 44 -20.17 -8.57 -12.39
C GLU A 44 -19.71 -7.71 -11.20
N LEU A 45 -19.59 -8.33 -10.01
CA LEU A 45 -19.03 -7.65 -8.84
C LEU A 45 -17.56 -7.30 -9.04
N ALA A 46 -16.78 -8.21 -9.64
CA ALA A 46 -15.37 -7.98 -9.93
C ALA A 46 -15.17 -6.81 -10.91
N ASP A 47 -15.96 -6.77 -11.97
CA ASP A 47 -15.93 -5.68 -12.95
C ASP A 47 -16.31 -4.33 -12.32
N GLY A 48 -17.31 -4.32 -11.42
CA GLY A 48 -17.67 -3.14 -10.64
C GLY A 48 -16.52 -2.63 -9.75
N VAL A 49 -15.81 -3.54 -9.06
CA VAL A 49 -14.65 -3.18 -8.24
C VAL A 49 -13.48 -2.72 -9.10
N VAL A 50 -13.21 -3.36 -10.24
CA VAL A 50 -12.18 -2.92 -11.19
C VAL A 50 -12.47 -1.51 -11.69
N GLY A 51 -13.73 -1.22 -12.06
CA GLY A 51 -14.16 0.12 -12.45
C GLY A 51 -13.91 1.16 -11.37
N TYR A 52 -14.31 0.87 -10.12
CA TYR A 52 -14.07 1.73 -8.98
C TYR A 52 -12.57 2.00 -8.72
N LEU A 53 -11.74 0.94 -8.73
CA LEU A 53 -10.30 1.06 -8.54
C LEU A 53 -9.64 1.85 -9.69
N ALA A 54 -10.11 1.63 -10.92
CA ALA A 54 -9.61 2.35 -12.09
C ALA A 54 -9.94 3.85 -12.03
N GLU A 55 -11.12 4.20 -11.57
CA GLU A 55 -11.51 5.60 -11.36
C GLU A 55 -10.71 6.25 -10.24
N THR A 56 -10.67 5.61 -9.07
CA THR A 56 -9.95 6.11 -7.87
C THR A 56 -8.47 6.33 -8.15
N LEU A 57 -7.83 5.44 -8.89
CA LEU A 57 -6.40 5.48 -9.19
C LEU A 57 -6.07 6.14 -10.54
N ASN A 58 -7.03 6.76 -11.21
CA ASN A 58 -6.82 7.46 -12.48
C ASN A 58 -6.26 6.53 -13.58
N LEU A 59 -6.90 5.37 -13.77
CA LEU A 59 -6.51 4.33 -14.70
C LEU A 59 -7.58 4.01 -15.75
N SER A 60 -8.77 4.66 -15.71
CA SER A 60 -9.91 4.32 -16.55
C SER A 60 -9.58 4.38 -18.05
N ASP A 61 -8.80 5.35 -18.48
CA ASP A 61 -8.33 5.50 -19.87
C ASP A 61 -7.12 4.61 -20.21
N LYS A 62 -6.61 3.86 -19.24
CA LYS A 62 -5.44 2.98 -19.39
C LYS A 62 -5.81 1.50 -19.47
N LEU A 63 -7.05 1.11 -19.16
CA LEU A 63 -7.45 -0.30 -19.06
C LEU A 63 -7.14 -1.12 -20.32
N ALA A 64 -7.29 -0.54 -21.51
CA ALA A 64 -6.97 -1.20 -22.78
C ALA A 64 -5.47 -1.08 -23.19
N ARG A 65 -4.66 -0.31 -22.43
CA ARG A 65 -3.27 -0.06 -22.78
C ARG A 65 -2.39 -1.25 -22.39
N PRO A 66 -1.42 -1.67 -23.25
CA PRO A 66 -0.42 -2.67 -22.88
C PRO A 66 0.40 -2.22 -21.67
N LEU A 67 0.69 -3.15 -20.75
CA LEU A 67 1.48 -2.87 -19.54
C LEU A 67 2.84 -2.23 -19.85
N THR A 68 3.48 -2.65 -20.94
CA THR A 68 4.78 -2.14 -21.39
C THR A 68 4.75 -0.69 -21.87
N HIS A 69 3.57 -0.11 -22.07
CA HIS A 69 3.39 1.28 -22.50
C HIS A 69 2.98 2.21 -21.35
N LEU A 70 2.99 1.70 -20.11
CA LEU A 70 2.72 2.50 -18.92
C LEU A 70 3.97 3.21 -18.42
N SER A 71 3.80 4.43 -17.91
CA SER A 71 4.85 5.07 -17.11
C SER A 71 5.05 4.33 -15.78
N GLY A 72 6.17 4.61 -15.08
CA GLY A 72 6.45 4.00 -13.78
C GLY A 72 5.33 4.23 -12.76
N GLY A 73 4.78 5.44 -12.67
CA GLY A 73 3.68 5.75 -11.77
C GLY A 73 2.35 5.12 -12.19
N GLU A 74 2.05 5.02 -13.51
CA GLU A 74 0.88 4.29 -14.01
C GLU A 74 0.97 2.81 -13.68
N TRP A 75 2.13 2.20 -13.90
CA TRP A 75 2.37 0.81 -13.56
C TRP A 75 2.25 0.55 -12.06
N GLN A 76 2.80 1.42 -11.22
CA GLN A 76 2.68 1.31 -9.77
C GLN A 76 1.21 1.34 -9.32
N ARG A 77 0.40 2.25 -9.87
CA ARG A 77 -1.04 2.32 -9.56
C ARG A 77 -1.80 1.08 -10.03
N VAL A 78 -1.46 0.51 -11.20
CA VAL A 78 -2.03 -0.76 -11.67
C VAL A 78 -1.70 -1.91 -10.71
N ARG A 79 -0.48 -1.99 -10.21
CA ARG A 79 -0.08 -2.99 -9.22
C ARG A 79 -0.82 -2.84 -7.90
N ILE A 80 -0.98 -1.60 -7.43
CA ILE A 80 -1.78 -1.29 -6.23
C ILE A 80 -3.24 -1.73 -6.45
N ALA A 81 -3.84 -1.39 -7.59
CA ALA A 81 -5.19 -1.85 -7.93
C ALA A 81 -5.31 -3.38 -7.88
N ALA A 82 -4.32 -4.09 -8.44
CA ALA A 82 -4.31 -5.55 -8.50
C ALA A 82 -4.28 -6.19 -7.08
N VAL A 83 -3.45 -5.69 -6.16
CA VAL A 83 -3.40 -6.24 -4.80
C VAL A 83 -4.60 -5.83 -3.95
N CYS A 84 -5.16 -4.63 -4.17
CA CYS A 84 -6.40 -4.21 -3.53
C CYS A 84 -7.59 -5.08 -3.99
N LEU A 85 -7.64 -5.45 -5.28
CA LEU A 85 -8.66 -6.34 -5.83
C LEU A 85 -8.64 -7.73 -5.16
N GLN A 86 -7.45 -8.27 -4.87
CA GLN A 86 -7.30 -9.57 -4.20
C GLN A 86 -7.88 -9.59 -2.77
N VAL A 87 -7.86 -8.47 -2.08
CA VAL A 87 -8.34 -8.37 -0.69
C VAL A 87 -9.68 -7.63 -0.58
N TRP A 88 -10.33 -7.33 -1.70
CA TRP A 88 -11.58 -6.59 -1.68
C TRP A 88 -12.69 -7.42 -1.00
N PRO A 89 -13.32 -6.93 0.10
CA PRO A 89 -14.14 -7.79 0.95
C PRO A 89 -15.35 -8.43 0.27
N THR A 90 -15.96 -7.76 -0.72
CA THR A 90 -17.10 -8.33 -1.47
C THR A 90 -16.67 -9.43 -2.44
N LEU A 91 -15.39 -9.46 -2.86
CA LEU A 91 -14.83 -10.48 -3.75
C LEU A 91 -14.12 -11.59 -2.98
N ASN A 92 -13.52 -11.26 -1.85
CA ASN A 92 -12.78 -12.18 -0.99
C ASN A 92 -13.11 -11.93 0.50
N PRO A 93 -14.20 -12.49 1.01
CA PRO A 93 -14.60 -12.31 2.41
C PRO A 93 -13.62 -12.90 3.43
N GLN A 94 -12.66 -13.74 2.99
CA GLN A 94 -11.63 -14.32 3.86
C GLN A 94 -10.39 -13.43 4.00
N ALA A 95 -10.22 -12.44 3.13
CA ALA A 95 -9.08 -11.55 3.17
C ALA A 95 -9.09 -10.70 4.44
N SER A 96 -7.94 -10.54 5.04
CA SER A 96 -7.77 -9.77 6.28
C SER A 96 -6.52 -8.91 6.30
N LEU A 97 -5.58 -9.11 5.36
CA LEU A 97 -4.27 -8.46 5.39
C LEU A 97 -3.80 -8.03 4.01
N LEU A 98 -3.38 -6.78 3.91
CA LEU A 98 -2.70 -6.21 2.75
C LEU A 98 -1.30 -5.75 3.17
N LEU A 99 -0.27 -6.30 2.52
CA LEU A 99 1.13 -5.94 2.73
C LEU A 99 1.63 -5.14 1.53
N LEU A 100 2.18 -3.97 1.76
CA LEU A 100 2.65 -3.07 0.71
C LEU A 100 4.10 -2.65 0.97
N ASP A 101 4.98 -2.99 0.04
CA ASP A 101 6.39 -2.62 0.12
C ASP A 101 6.65 -1.37 -0.73
N GLU A 102 6.88 -0.24 -0.03
CA GLU A 102 7.09 1.09 -0.60
C GLU A 102 6.07 1.49 -1.69
N PRO A 103 4.75 1.44 -1.41
CA PRO A 103 3.72 1.64 -2.43
C PRO A 103 3.72 3.05 -3.02
N MET A 104 4.23 4.05 -2.29
CA MET A 104 4.21 5.46 -2.70
C MET A 104 5.34 5.83 -3.67
N ASN A 105 6.28 4.92 -3.92
CA ASN A 105 7.38 5.18 -4.84
C ASN A 105 6.87 5.44 -6.26
N SER A 106 7.48 6.43 -6.93
CA SER A 106 7.14 6.88 -8.30
C SER A 106 5.75 7.51 -8.45
N LEU A 107 5.06 7.83 -7.35
CA LEU A 107 3.78 8.53 -7.34
C LEU A 107 3.98 10.01 -7.01
N ASP A 108 3.27 10.88 -7.73
CA ASP A 108 3.15 12.28 -7.35
C ASP A 108 2.19 12.47 -6.15
N ILE A 109 2.16 13.69 -5.60
CA ILE A 109 1.39 14.00 -4.39
C ILE A 109 -0.11 13.67 -4.56
N SER A 110 -0.70 13.94 -5.73
CA SER A 110 -2.11 13.67 -5.97
C SER A 110 -2.42 12.18 -6.04
N GLN A 111 -1.51 11.41 -6.62
CA GLN A 111 -1.58 9.97 -6.71
C GLN A 111 -1.38 9.30 -5.35
N GLN A 112 -0.45 9.81 -4.53
CA GLN A 112 -0.27 9.35 -3.14
C GLN A 112 -1.54 9.58 -2.32
N ALA A 113 -2.16 10.77 -2.43
CA ALA A 113 -3.41 11.06 -1.74
C ALA A 113 -4.56 10.11 -2.14
N ALA A 114 -4.66 9.74 -3.42
CA ALA A 114 -5.64 8.76 -3.89
C ALA A 114 -5.38 7.36 -3.31
N VAL A 115 -4.12 6.95 -3.23
CA VAL A 115 -3.73 5.67 -2.58
C VAL A 115 -4.05 5.71 -1.09
N ASP A 116 -3.71 6.78 -0.38
CA ASP A 116 -4.02 6.92 1.06
C ASP A 116 -5.52 6.81 1.33
N GLN A 117 -6.34 7.47 0.50
CA GLN A 117 -7.79 7.38 0.60
C GLN A 117 -8.28 5.93 0.40
N LEU A 118 -7.76 5.23 -0.61
CA LEU A 118 -8.10 3.84 -0.90
C LEU A 118 -7.70 2.90 0.25
N LEU A 119 -6.48 3.06 0.80
CA LEU A 119 -6.02 2.27 1.94
C LEU A 119 -6.85 2.55 3.20
N GLY A 120 -7.22 3.81 3.43
CA GLY A 120 -8.14 4.21 4.50
C GLY A 120 -9.51 3.54 4.37
N GLN A 121 -10.06 3.43 3.17
CA GLN A 121 -11.33 2.72 2.93
C GLN A 121 -11.19 1.22 3.20
N LEU A 122 -10.11 0.57 2.74
CA LEU A 122 -9.88 -0.84 3.02
C LEU A 122 -9.77 -1.13 4.52
N THR A 123 -9.13 -0.24 5.30
CA THR A 123 -9.08 -0.39 6.76
C THR A 123 -10.45 -0.25 7.41
N GLN A 124 -11.30 0.66 6.92
CA GLN A 124 -12.69 0.79 7.39
C GLN A 124 -13.53 -0.44 7.04
N LEU A 125 -13.21 -1.14 5.96
CA LEU A 125 -13.84 -2.40 5.56
C LEU A 125 -13.27 -3.63 6.30
N GLY A 126 -12.35 -3.44 7.26
CA GLY A 126 -11.82 -4.50 8.12
C GLY A 126 -10.52 -5.15 7.63
N ILE A 127 -9.89 -4.63 6.58
CA ILE A 127 -8.59 -5.11 6.11
C ILE A 127 -7.47 -4.45 6.91
N SER A 128 -6.61 -5.25 7.53
CA SER A 128 -5.37 -4.74 8.12
C SER A 128 -4.37 -4.39 7.02
N VAL A 129 -3.84 -3.17 7.03
CA VAL A 129 -2.88 -2.71 6.02
C VAL A 129 -1.52 -2.48 6.70
N ILE A 130 -0.47 -3.11 6.19
CA ILE A 130 0.91 -2.90 6.61
C ILE A 130 1.70 -2.33 5.44
N VAL A 131 2.34 -1.19 5.66
CA VAL A 131 3.10 -0.45 4.65
C VAL A 131 4.53 -0.28 5.11
N SER A 132 5.50 -0.67 4.30
CA SER A 132 6.88 -0.21 4.49
C SER A 132 7.02 1.20 3.90
N ALA A 133 7.60 2.12 4.66
CA ALA A 133 7.73 3.52 4.28
C ALA A 133 9.03 4.12 4.80
N HIS A 134 9.54 5.12 4.09
CA HIS A 134 10.71 5.90 4.48
C HIS A 134 10.38 7.40 4.68
N ASP A 135 9.20 7.87 4.28
CA ASP A 135 8.74 9.22 4.56
C ASP A 135 8.13 9.29 5.97
N LEU A 136 8.86 9.94 6.88
CA LEU A 136 8.48 10.06 8.28
C LEU A 136 7.21 10.92 8.46
N ASN A 137 7.10 12.01 7.73
CA ASN A 137 5.98 12.93 7.87
C ASN A 137 4.70 12.35 7.28
N HIS A 138 4.80 11.60 6.19
CA HIS A 138 3.69 10.82 5.66
C HIS A 138 3.26 9.73 6.65
N THR A 139 4.22 8.94 7.18
CA THR A 139 3.97 7.88 8.17
C THR A 139 3.28 8.43 9.40
N GLN A 140 3.78 9.55 9.95
CA GLN A 140 3.18 10.20 11.13
C GLN A 140 1.71 10.57 10.93
N ARG A 141 1.33 11.02 9.73
CA ARG A 141 -0.04 11.46 9.43
C ARG A 141 -1.01 10.31 9.21
N HIS A 142 -0.55 9.20 8.64
CA HIS A 142 -1.43 8.14 8.15
C HIS A 142 -1.37 6.85 8.97
N ALA A 143 -0.25 6.58 9.66
CA ALA A 143 -0.12 5.35 10.42
C ALA A 143 -0.78 5.43 11.80
N GLN A 144 -1.53 4.40 12.17
CA GLN A 144 -2.06 4.21 13.52
C GLN A 144 -1.00 3.59 14.44
N GLN A 145 -0.28 2.60 13.92
CA GLN A 145 0.79 1.87 14.60
C GLN A 145 2.06 1.93 13.77
N VAL A 146 3.20 2.00 14.42
CA VAL A 146 4.52 2.05 13.77
C VAL A 146 5.43 0.99 14.38
N TRP A 147 6.16 0.28 13.53
CA TRP A 147 7.31 -0.54 13.89
C TRP A 147 8.56 0.10 13.31
N MET A 148 9.48 0.50 14.18
CA MET A 148 10.79 1.00 13.77
C MET A 148 11.78 -0.15 13.69
N LEU A 149 12.34 -0.39 12.50
CA LEU A 149 13.27 -1.48 12.26
C LEU A 149 14.70 -0.93 12.16
N LYS A 150 15.64 -1.54 12.89
CA LYS A 150 17.07 -1.26 12.79
C LYS A 150 17.84 -2.57 12.83
N ALA A 151 18.76 -2.76 11.89
CA ALA A 151 19.60 -3.97 11.81
C ALA A 151 18.82 -5.30 11.88
N GLY A 152 17.65 -5.37 11.24
CA GLY A 152 16.83 -6.58 11.16
C GLY A 152 15.97 -6.86 12.40
N VAL A 153 15.93 -5.95 13.38
CA VAL A 153 15.09 -6.08 14.59
C VAL A 153 14.15 -4.91 14.74
N VAL A 154 13.02 -5.14 15.42
CA VAL A 154 12.10 -4.07 15.81
C VAL A 154 12.68 -3.38 17.04
N SER A 155 13.16 -2.15 16.86
CA SER A 155 13.75 -1.35 17.94
C SER A 155 12.70 -0.64 18.79
N GLN A 156 11.59 -0.22 18.18
CA GLN A 156 10.46 0.44 18.83
C GLN A 156 9.15 0.03 18.13
N GLN A 157 8.06 -0.05 18.90
CA GLN A 157 6.73 -0.30 18.32
C GLN A 157 5.64 0.33 19.19
N GLY A 158 4.54 0.73 18.57
CA GLY A 158 3.39 1.30 19.27
C GLY A 158 2.62 2.30 18.42
N ALA A 159 1.74 3.07 19.06
CA ALA A 159 0.99 4.12 18.36
C ALA A 159 1.95 5.15 17.75
N ALA A 160 1.67 5.58 16.53
CA ALA A 160 2.55 6.49 15.79
C ALA A 160 2.92 7.75 16.60
N ARG A 161 1.93 8.35 17.27
CA ARG A 161 2.12 9.55 18.11
C ARG A 161 3.09 9.34 19.28
N ASP A 162 3.19 8.11 19.79
CA ASP A 162 3.98 7.79 20.99
C ASP A 162 5.39 7.30 20.62
N VAL A 163 5.52 6.61 19.50
CA VAL A 163 6.76 6.02 19.00
C VAL A 163 7.57 6.98 18.14
N MET A 164 6.90 7.78 17.28
CA MET A 164 7.56 8.75 16.41
C MET A 164 7.91 10.02 17.21
N THR A 165 9.02 9.97 17.93
CA THR A 165 9.59 11.09 18.70
C THR A 165 10.93 11.48 18.13
N VAL A 166 11.36 12.73 18.39
CA VAL A 166 12.69 13.23 18.00
C VAL A 166 13.78 12.27 18.48
N GLN A 167 13.72 11.84 19.76
CA GLN A 167 14.70 10.95 20.34
C GLN A 167 14.78 9.59 19.62
N ASN A 168 13.63 8.94 19.37
CA ASN A 168 13.59 7.64 18.70
C ASN A 168 14.07 7.73 17.25
N LEU A 169 13.65 8.78 16.53
CA LEU A 169 14.06 9.03 15.15
C LEU A 169 15.54 9.35 15.04
N SER A 170 16.07 10.20 15.94
CA SER A 170 17.52 10.49 15.96
C SER A 170 18.35 9.25 16.27
N THR A 171 17.88 8.39 17.17
CA THR A 171 18.55 7.11 17.46
C THR A 171 18.47 6.12 16.29
N LEU A 172 17.32 6.06 15.61
CA LEU A 172 17.10 5.15 14.48
C LEU A 172 17.99 5.50 13.28
N PHE A 173 17.99 6.79 12.88
CA PHE A 173 18.66 7.28 11.68
C PHE A 173 20.08 7.80 11.94
N GLU A 174 20.51 7.96 13.20
CA GLU A 174 21.83 8.47 13.61
C GLU A 174 22.09 9.90 13.13
N ILE A 175 21.03 10.71 13.06
CA ILE A 175 21.04 12.13 12.70
C ILE A 175 20.16 12.93 13.66
N ASP A 176 20.44 14.22 13.81
CA ASP A 176 19.65 15.08 14.67
C ASP A 176 18.34 15.50 13.99
N PHE A 177 17.22 15.16 14.61
CA PHE A 177 15.90 15.62 14.22
C PHE A 177 15.43 16.77 15.11
N ARG A 178 14.55 17.59 14.56
CA ARG A 178 13.71 18.54 15.29
C ARG A 178 12.25 18.30 14.96
N GLU A 179 11.39 18.58 15.90
CA GLU A 179 9.95 18.60 15.72
C GLU A 179 9.49 20.05 15.54
N LEU A 180 8.71 20.31 14.50
CA LEU A 180 8.03 21.56 14.26
C LEU A 180 6.53 21.30 14.36
N GLU A 181 5.81 22.21 14.99
CA GLU A 181 4.35 22.17 15.02
C GLU A 181 3.81 23.30 14.14
N SER A 182 2.90 22.96 13.22
CA SER A 182 2.22 23.92 12.37
C SER A 182 0.78 23.46 12.16
N GLU A 183 -0.18 24.35 12.43
CA GLU A 183 -1.63 24.07 12.29
C GLU A 183 -2.09 22.81 13.04
N GLY A 184 -1.51 22.55 14.22
CA GLY A 184 -1.81 21.36 15.03
C GLY A 184 -1.23 20.05 14.47
N GLN A 185 -0.38 20.12 13.45
CA GLN A 185 0.33 18.99 12.90
C GLN A 185 1.80 19.03 13.28
N ARG A 186 2.36 17.84 13.57
CA ARG A 186 3.78 17.64 13.88
C ARG A 186 4.54 17.33 12.61
N TRP A 187 5.73 17.91 12.48
CA TRP A 187 6.63 17.72 11.35
C TRP A 187 8.03 17.39 11.86
N PHE A 188 8.64 16.35 11.33
CA PHE A 188 10.02 16.03 11.60
C PHE A 188 10.91 16.59 10.50
N VAL A 189 11.91 17.37 10.91
CA VAL A 189 12.96 17.91 10.03
C VAL A 189 14.32 17.55 10.59
N TYR A 190 15.25 17.16 9.73
CA TYR A 190 16.63 16.90 10.16
C TYR A 190 17.50 18.14 9.94
N GLN A 191 18.56 18.25 10.73
CA GLN A 191 19.59 19.27 10.57
C GLN A 191 20.73 18.67 9.75
N SER A 192 21.09 19.35 8.66
CA SER A 192 22.31 19.06 7.87
C SER A 192 23.53 19.69 8.51
#